data_ea76eefb78fce72ac94efeba1dc7d11c
#
_entry.id   ea76eefb78fce72ac94efeba1dc7d11c
#
_cell.length_a   1.000
_cell.length_b   1.000
_cell.length_c   1.000
_cell.angle_alpha   90.00
_cell.angle_beta   90.00
_cell.angle_gamma   90.00
#
_symmetry.space_group_name_H-M   'P 1'
#
loop_
_entity.id
_entity.type
_entity.pdbx_description
1 polymer ?
#
loop_
_entity_poly.entity_id
_entity_poly.type
_entity_poly.pdbx_seq_one_letter_code
_entity_poly.pdbx_strand_id
1 'polypeptide(L)'
;MISKEEYIDYAGKGFNLVPIIKELEIDSDSPIILYSKIKNKSNTFLLESIEGGIKWAQYSIIGLDCTDSIKISDNFIEISENGEINSYECADPLIEINRIISNYKTPEMDDLPRFYGGYVGFFAYESSKY
;
A
#
# COMPACT_ATOMS: atom_id res chain seq x y z
N MET A 1 9.75 -17.49 -1.05
CA MET A 1 9.58 -16.73 -2.32
C MET A 1 8.76 -17.61 -3.25
N ILE A 2 7.66 -17.11 -3.83
CA ILE A 2 6.86 -17.89 -4.78
C ILE A 2 7.65 -18.17 -6.07
N SER A 3 7.44 -19.34 -6.68
CA SER A 3 7.99 -19.69 -7.98
C SER A 3 7.23 -19.01 -9.11
N LYS A 4 7.81 -19.04 -10.31
CA LYS A 4 7.13 -18.52 -11.50
C LYS A 4 5.87 -19.32 -11.82
N GLU A 5 5.91 -20.61 -11.58
CA GLU A 5 4.79 -21.54 -11.78
C GLU A 5 3.62 -21.23 -10.86
N GLU A 6 3.91 -21.01 -9.56
CA GLU A 6 2.90 -20.60 -8.58
C GLU A 6 2.29 -19.24 -8.91
N TYR A 7 3.10 -18.28 -9.36
CA TYR A 7 2.61 -16.98 -9.81
C TYR A 7 1.62 -17.12 -10.98
N ILE A 8 1.97 -17.94 -11.98
CA ILE A 8 1.11 -18.21 -13.15
C ILE A 8 -0.19 -18.89 -12.71
N ASP A 9 -0.11 -19.83 -11.78
CA ASP A 9 -1.29 -20.51 -11.23
C ASP A 9 -2.24 -19.54 -10.53
N TYR A 10 -1.72 -18.64 -9.69
CA TYR A 10 -2.52 -17.58 -9.06
C TYR A 10 -3.17 -16.67 -10.10
N ALA A 11 -2.43 -16.22 -11.09
CA ALA A 11 -2.97 -15.38 -12.17
C ALA A 11 -4.07 -16.13 -12.95
N GLY A 12 -3.90 -17.41 -13.21
CA GLY A 12 -4.90 -18.28 -13.85
C GLY A 12 -6.17 -18.48 -13.03
N LYS A 13 -6.08 -18.39 -11.71
CA LYS A 13 -7.22 -18.43 -10.78
C LYS A 13 -7.96 -17.10 -10.65
N GLY A 14 -7.51 -16.06 -11.36
CA GLY A 14 -8.16 -14.75 -11.39
C GLY A 14 -7.69 -13.79 -10.29
N PHE A 15 -6.60 -14.09 -9.59
CA PHE A 15 -5.92 -13.12 -8.74
C PHE A 15 -5.17 -12.12 -9.60
N ASN A 16 -5.37 -10.83 -9.34
CA ASN A 16 -4.77 -9.74 -10.11
C ASN A 16 -3.70 -8.95 -9.33
N LEU A 17 -3.51 -9.27 -8.06
CA LEU A 17 -2.47 -8.73 -7.20
C LEU A 17 -1.82 -9.87 -6.42
N VAL A 18 -0.65 -10.31 -6.84
CA VAL A 18 0.08 -11.43 -6.22
C VAL A 18 1.34 -10.89 -5.54
N PRO A 19 1.46 -10.98 -4.19
CA PRO A 19 2.63 -10.50 -3.47
C PRO A 19 3.88 -11.32 -3.81
N ILE A 20 4.98 -10.64 -4.05
CA ILE A 20 6.30 -11.26 -4.21
C ILE A 20 7.17 -10.81 -3.04
N ILE A 21 7.61 -11.74 -2.22
CA ILE A 21 8.35 -11.46 -1.01
C ILE A 21 9.78 -11.94 -1.14
N LYS A 22 10.71 -11.09 -0.73
CA LYS A 22 12.12 -11.41 -0.57
C LYS A 22 12.57 -11.01 0.82
N GLU A 23 13.09 -11.97 1.57
CA GLU A 23 13.70 -11.73 2.88
C GLU A 23 15.17 -11.35 2.67
N LEU A 24 15.59 -10.29 3.37
CA LEU A 24 16.97 -9.79 3.34
C LEU A 24 17.44 -9.59 4.78
N GLU A 25 18.61 -10.11 5.10
CA GLU A 25 19.29 -9.78 6.35
C GLU A 25 19.95 -8.40 6.21
N ILE A 26 19.71 -7.50 7.15
CA ILE A 26 20.26 -6.16 7.17
C ILE A 26 21.04 -5.95 8.44
N ASP A 27 22.36 -5.74 8.29
CA ASP A 27 23.34 -5.67 9.40
C ASP A 27 23.21 -4.41 10.17
N SER A 28 22.49 -3.73 10.66
CA SER A 28 22.59 -2.57 11.57
C SER A 28 21.91 -1.26 11.18
N ASP A 29 21.34 -1.12 10.00
CA ASP A 29 20.63 0.11 9.66
C ASP A 29 19.24 0.14 10.32
N SER A 30 18.97 1.18 11.10
CA SER A 30 17.62 1.41 11.61
C SER A 30 16.66 1.79 10.47
N PRO A 31 15.33 1.57 10.62
CA PRO A 31 14.35 1.97 9.61
C PRO A 31 14.45 3.43 9.19
N ILE A 32 14.75 4.33 10.13
CA ILE A 32 14.94 5.77 9.87
C ILE A 32 16.15 5.99 8.96
N ILE A 33 17.26 5.28 9.19
CA ILE A 33 18.45 5.40 8.34
C ILE A 33 18.14 4.90 6.94
N LEU A 34 17.46 3.76 6.81
CA LEU A 34 17.03 3.24 5.51
C LEU A 34 16.12 4.24 4.79
N TYR A 35 15.10 4.75 5.48
CA TYR A 35 14.19 5.74 4.93
C TYR A 35 14.91 7.02 4.49
N SER A 36 15.90 7.49 5.25
CA SER A 36 16.65 8.70 4.91
C SER A 36 17.38 8.62 3.56
N LYS A 37 17.75 7.39 3.14
CA LYS A 37 18.40 7.14 1.85
C LYS A 37 17.43 7.26 0.67
N ILE A 38 16.12 7.16 0.90
CA ILE A 38 15.09 7.10 -0.15
C ILE A 38 14.07 8.24 -0.08
N LYS A 39 14.03 9.02 0.99
CA LYS A 39 13.02 10.06 1.27
C LYS A 39 12.87 11.14 0.19
N ASN A 40 13.86 11.27 -0.71
CA ASN A 40 13.82 12.23 -1.82
C ASN A 40 13.04 11.70 -3.05
N LYS A 41 12.60 10.46 -3.03
CA LYS A 41 11.69 9.91 -4.05
C LYS A 41 10.26 10.32 -3.74
N SER A 42 9.47 10.55 -4.77
CA SER A 42 8.05 10.88 -4.62
C SER A 42 7.27 9.70 -4.03
N ASN A 43 6.23 10.03 -3.28
CA ASN A 43 5.28 9.05 -2.72
C ASN A 43 5.96 7.93 -1.91
N THR A 44 6.88 8.29 -1.02
CA THR A 44 7.47 7.37 -0.05
C THR A 44 6.91 7.65 1.33
N PHE A 45 6.83 6.63 2.17
CA PHE A 45 6.39 6.79 3.56
C PHE A 45 7.16 5.87 4.50
N LEU A 46 7.20 6.24 5.77
CA LEU A 46 7.65 5.43 6.89
C LEU A 46 6.57 5.41 7.96
N LEU A 47 6.11 4.23 8.32
CA LEU A 47 5.25 4.00 9.48
C LEU A 47 6.07 3.29 10.54
N GLU A 48 6.17 3.89 11.72
CA GLU A 48 6.83 3.29 12.89
C GLU A 48 5.85 3.21 14.05
N SER A 49 5.86 2.09 14.74
CA SER A 49 5.14 1.95 16.00
C SER A 49 6.06 2.35 17.14
N ILE A 50 5.75 3.45 17.81
CA ILE A 50 6.55 4.01 18.93
C ILE A 50 6.01 3.54 20.28
N GLU A 51 4.72 3.25 20.39
CA GLU A 51 4.06 2.86 21.65
C GLU A 51 3.21 1.60 21.49
N GLY A 52 3.18 0.75 22.52
CA GLY A 52 2.25 -0.38 22.53
C GLY A 52 2.75 -1.65 23.19
N GLY A 53 3.82 -1.58 23.97
CA GLY A 53 4.37 -2.74 24.69
C GLY A 53 5.01 -3.79 23.75
N ILE A 54 5.56 -4.84 24.34
CA ILE A 54 6.41 -5.83 23.67
C ILE A 54 5.75 -6.55 22.46
N LYS A 55 4.44 -6.47 22.30
CA LYS A 55 3.71 -7.18 21.22
C LYS A 55 3.37 -6.33 20.01
N TRP A 56 3.40 -4.99 20.06
CA TRP A 56 2.89 -4.12 19.01
C TRP A 56 3.98 -3.35 18.25
N ALA A 57 5.14 -3.12 18.86
CA ALA A 57 6.26 -2.39 18.27
C ALA A 57 7.24 -3.32 17.54
N GLN A 58 6.74 -4.23 16.71
CA GLN A 58 7.59 -5.23 16.05
C GLN A 58 8.00 -4.87 14.63
N TYR A 59 7.31 -3.95 14.01
CA TYR A 59 7.50 -3.68 12.59
C TYR A 59 7.56 -2.18 12.30
N SER A 60 8.50 -1.81 11.44
CA SER A 60 8.47 -0.55 10.71
C SER A 60 8.16 -0.86 9.25
N ILE A 61 7.33 -0.04 8.62
CA ILE A 61 6.87 -0.24 7.25
C ILE A 61 7.35 0.93 6.42
N ILE A 62 8.10 0.66 5.37
CA ILE A 62 8.59 1.66 4.43
C ILE A 62 7.95 1.40 3.07
N GLY A 63 7.21 2.38 2.55
CA GLY A 63 6.69 2.35 1.19
C GLY A 63 7.66 3.04 0.23
N LEU A 64 7.92 2.37 -0.88
CA LEU A 64 8.86 2.80 -1.91
C LEU A 64 8.16 2.92 -3.25
N ASP A 65 8.55 3.95 -4.01
CA ASP A 65 8.15 4.12 -5.41
C ASP A 65 6.64 3.91 -5.66
N CYS A 66 5.80 4.42 -4.73
CA CYS A 66 4.35 4.32 -4.86
C CYS A 66 3.90 5.21 -6.02
N THR A 67 3.73 4.63 -7.20
CA THR A 67 3.35 5.34 -8.43
C THR A 67 1.86 5.61 -8.49
N ASP A 68 1.08 4.73 -7.89
CA ASP A 68 -0.38 4.81 -7.93
C ASP A 68 -0.89 5.60 -6.73
N SER A 69 -1.86 6.46 -6.97
CA SER A 69 -2.40 7.31 -5.91
C SER A 69 -3.87 7.63 -6.14
N ILE A 70 -4.58 7.84 -5.04
CA ILE A 70 -5.95 8.36 -5.04
C ILE A 70 -5.92 9.66 -4.25
N LYS A 71 -6.39 10.74 -4.87
CA LYS A 71 -6.58 12.03 -4.23
C LYS A 71 -8.04 12.44 -4.30
N ILE A 72 -8.54 12.97 -3.22
CA ILE A 72 -9.91 13.45 -3.11
C ILE A 72 -9.87 14.92 -2.73
N SER A 73 -10.58 15.74 -3.50
CA SER A 73 -10.75 17.16 -3.23
C SER A 73 -12.20 17.52 -3.49
N ASP A 74 -12.90 17.90 -2.45
CA ASP A 74 -14.35 18.09 -2.48
C ASP A 74 -15.06 16.85 -3.06
N ASN A 75 -15.84 17.00 -4.11
CA ASN A 75 -16.55 15.90 -4.76
C ASN A 75 -15.79 15.31 -5.95
N PHE A 76 -14.51 15.64 -6.11
CA PHE A 76 -13.67 15.09 -7.17
C PHE A 76 -12.71 14.05 -6.63
N ILE A 77 -12.59 12.96 -7.36
CA ILE A 77 -11.58 11.93 -7.15
C ILE A 77 -10.61 11.94 -8.34
N GLU A 78 -9.33 11.99 -8.06
CA GLU A 78 -8.24 11.83 -9.01
C GLU A 78 -7.54 10.51 -8.72
N ILE A 79 -7.49 9.64 -9.72
CA ILE A 79 -6.82 8.35 -9.65
C ILE A 79 -5.64 8.39 -10.61
N SER A 80 -4.43 8.21 -10.08
CA SER A 80 -3.23 7.98 -10.87
C SER A 80 -2.88 6.52 -10.80
N GLU A 81 -2.86 5.82 -11.92
CA GLU A 81 -2.56 4.41 -12.01
C GLU A 81 -1.75 4.14 -13.28
N ASN A 82 -0.61 3.44 -13.16
CA ASN A 82 0.30 3.14 -14.26
C ASN A 82 0.74 4.37 -15.08
N GLY A 83 0.78 5.55 -14.47
CA GLY A 83 1.13 6.83 -15.13
C GLY A 83 -0.02 7.51 -15.87
N GLU A 84 -1.20 6.93 -15.87
CA GLU A 84 -2.42 7.56 -16.37
C GLU A 84 -3.16 8.24 -15.22
N ILE A 85 -3.73 9.42 -15.49
CA ILE A 85 -4.51 10.19 -14.51
C ILE A 85 -5.94 10.28 -15.01
N ASN A 86 -6.86 9.79 -14.21
CA ASN A 86 -8.29 9.90 -14.42
C ASN A 86 -8.90 10.74 -13.29
N SER A 87 -9.76 11.68 -13.62
CA SER A 87 -10.45 12.51 -12.63
C SER A 87 -11.93 12.62 -12.98
N TYR A 88 -12.78 12.45 -11.99
CA TYR A 88 -14.23 12.53 -12.16
C TYR A 88 -14.90 12.95 -10.85
N GLU A 89 -16.11 13.43 -10.98
CA GLU A 89 -16.96 13.80 -9.85
C GLU A 89 -17.60 12.54 -9.24
N CYS A 90 -17.57 12.44 -7.92
CA CYS A 90 -18.21 11.36 -7.18
C CYS A 90 -18.99 11.91 -5.98
N ALA A 91 -20.18 11.38 -5.76
CA ALA A 91 -21.05 11.83 -4.68
C ALA A 91 -20.55 11.38 -3.29
N ASP A 92 -19.96 10.19 -3.21
CA ASP A 92 -19.40 9.62 -1.98
C ASP A 92 -18.01 9.03 -2.23
N PRO A 93 -16.95 9.79 -1.89
CA PRO A 93 -15.57 9.35 -2.08
C PRO A 93 -15.20 8.07 -1.32
N LEU A 94 -15.81 7.82 -0.17
CA LEU A 94 -15.48 6.62 0.63
C LEU A 94 -16.03 5.36 -0.03
N ILE A 95 -17.23 5.42 -0.58
CA ILE A 95 -17.78 4.31 -1.38
C ILE A 95 -16.90 4.06 -2.60
N GLU A 96 -16.44 5.12 -3.26
CA GLU A 96 -15.60 5.01 -4.45
C GLU A 96 -14.21 4.42 -4.13
N ILE A 97 -13.57 4.83 -3.05
CA ILE A 97 -12.33 4.20 -2.56
C ILE A 97 -12.55 2.70 -2.33
N ASN A 98 -13.63 2.34 -1.63
CA ASN A 98 -13.93 0.93 -1.36
C ASN A 98 -14.15 0.14 -2.67
N ARG A 99 -14.81 0.73 -3.66
CA ARG A 99 -14.98 0.13 -4.99
C ARG A 99 -13.64 -0.12 -5.67
N ILE A 100 -12.72 0.87 -5.63
CA ILE A 100 -11.38 0.75 -6.23
C ILE A 100 -10.60 -0.38 -5.54
N ILE A 101 -10.57 -0.39 -4.21
CA ILE A 101 -9.85 -1.41 -3.44
C ILE A 101 -10.41 -2.81 -3.72
N SER A 102 -11.72 -2.93 -3.85
CA SER A 102 -12.41 -4.21 -4.09
C SER A 102 -12.09 -4.83 -5.47
N ASN A 103 -11.52 -4.07 -6.39
CA ASN A 103 -11.05 -4.60 -7.67
C ASN A 103 -9.79 -5.46 -7.54
N TYR A 104 -9.04 -5.30 -6.46
CA TYR A 104 -7.83 -6.08 -6.21
C TYR A 104 -8.17 -7.41 -5.52
N LYS A 105 -7.73 -8.49 -6.14
CA LYS A 105 -7.90 -9.85 -5.63
C LYS A 105 -6.53 -10.44 -5.33
N THR A 106 -6.27 -10.68 -4.05
CA THR A 106 -4.99 -11.19 -3.55
C THR A 106 -5.19 -12.62 -3.04
N PRO A 107 -4.30 -13.58 -3.35
CA PRO A 107 -4.37 -14.92 -2.78
C PRO A 107 -4.07 -14.89 -1.27
N GLU A 108 -4.68 -15.79 -0.52
CA GLU A 108 -4.24 -16.09 0.84
C GLU A 108 -2.94 -16.87 0.80
N MET A 109 -1.95 -16.43 1.56
CA MET A 109 -0.62 -17.05 1.65
C MET A 109 -0.20 -17.09 3.12
N ASP A 110 0.23 -18.25 3.60
CA ASP A 110 0.50 -18.50 5.02
C ASP A 110 1.69 -17.69 5.59
N ASP A 111 2.67 -17.37 4.76
CA ASP A 111 3.93 -16.73 5.18
C ASP A 111 3.94 -15.20 5.04
N LEU A 112 2.78 -14.57 4.82
CA LEU A 112 2.72 -13.13 4.66
C LEU A 112 2.81 -12.39 6.00
N PRO A 113 3.55 -11.29 6.09
CA PRO A 113 3.47 -10.41 7.25
C PRO A 113 2.05 -9.82 7.35
N ARG A 114 1.67 -9.40 8.55
CA ARG A 114 0.32 -8.87 8.83
C ARG A 114 -0.09 -7.71 7.89
N PHE A 115 0.87 -6.91 7.46
CA PHE A 115 0.68 -5.89 6.42
C PHE A 115 1.74 -6.12 5.34
N TYR A 116 1.31 -6.47 4.15
CA TYR A 116 2.17 -6.78 3.00
C TYR A 116 1.82 -5.96 1.75
N GLY A 117 0.86 -5.05 1.84
CA GLY A 117 0.48 -4.17 0.74
C GLY A 117 -0.86 -3.49 0.99
N GLY A 118 -1.28 -2.65 0.05
CA GLY A 118 -2.52 -1.91 0.12
C GLY A 118 -2.30 -0.41 -0.09
N TYR A 119 -3.34 0.37 0.17
CA TYR A 119 -3.28 1.82 0.14
C TYR A 119 -2.87 2.37 1.49
N VAL A 120 -1.92 3.30 1.49
CA VAL A 120 -1.48 4.04 2.68
C VAL A 120 -1.68 5.52 2.43
N GLY A 121 -2.31 6.21 3.37
CA GLY A 121 -2.63 7.62 3.22
C GLY A 121 -3.24 8.20 4.48
N PHE A 122 -3.88 9.34 4.33
CA PHE A 122 -4.56 10.03 5.42
C PHE A 122 -5.88 10.65 4.95
N PHE A 123 -6.79 10.82 5.88
CA PHE A 123 -8.00 11.61 5.71
C PHE A 123 -7.82 12.93 6.45
N ALA A 124 -8.00 14.04 5.73
CA ALA A 124 -8.04 15.35 6.35
C ALA A 124 -9.32 15.52 7.20
N TYR A 125 -9.33 16.50 8.11
CA TYR A 125 -10.47 16.73 8.99
C TYR A 125 -11.78 16.94 8.21
N GLU A 126 -11.72 17.61 7.09
CA GLU A 126 -12.86 17.91 6.22
C GLU A 126 -13.51 16.63 5.63
N SER A 127 -12.82 15.49 5.66
CA SER A 127 -13.38 14.21 5.22
C SER A 127 -14.49 13.69 6.16
N SER A 128 -14.63 14.28 7.36
CA SER A 128 -15.68 13.92 8.32
C SER A 128 -17.11 14.22 7.83
N LYS A 129 -17.25 14.93 6.73
CA LYS A 129 -18.55 15.22 6.08
C LYS A 129 -19.12 14.07 5.25
N TYR A 130 -18.31 13.03 4.96
CA TYR A 130 -18.69 11.87 4.14
C TYR A 130 -19.10 10.63 4.97
#